data_b9095ce6757e0d7374f30ca8df5d27d6
#
_entry.id   b9095ce6757e0d7374f30ca8df5d27d6
#
_cell.length_a   1.000
_cell.length_b   1.000
_cell.length_c   1.000
_cell.angle_alpha   90.00
_cell.angle_beta   90.00
_cell.angle_gamma   90.00
#
_symmetry.space_group_name_H-M   'P 1'
#
loop_
_entity.id
_entity.type
_entity.pdbx_description
1 polymer ?
#
loop_
_entity_poly.entity_id
_entity_poly.type
_entity_poly.pdbx_seq_one_letter_code
_entity_poly.pdbx_strand_id
1 'polypeptide(L)'
;MANGIYKVTEEFEEKLADYTGSRFAVTVDNMSNALFLALYYENHIKKNIKGGVVTCPKRTYPSVPCEIIHAGLKVEFTEDYKGLDMEKGTFKGAYQLGNSNVYDSALRFTADMYLNGSHMCLSFTGPYKHFKLSKGGAILTDDVDAYRWFKRARYSGRRELSYHEDNFDMIGWNFYMMPELAARGLLLMGQFYKIG
;
A
#
# COMPACT_ATOMS: atom_id res chain seq x y z
N MET A 1 -26.22 -6.42 -0.49
CA MET A 1 -25.11 -7.30 -0.92
C MET A 1 -24.38 -6.57 -2.04
N ALA A 2 -23.15 -6.17 -1.81
CA ALA A 2 -22.34 -5.56 -2.86
C ALA A 2 -22.25 -6.53 -4.02
N ASN A 3 -22.59 -6.07 -5.21
CA ASN A 3 -22.60 -6.86 -6.43
C ASN A 3 -21.20 -7.45 -6.66
N GLY A 4 -21.12 -8.71 -7.03
CA GLY A 4 -19.92 -9.55 -7.16
C GLY A 4 -18.71 -9.03 -7.95
N ILE A 5 -18.77 -7.82 -8.49
CA ILE A 5 -17.65 -7.14 -9.18
C ILE A 5 -16.47 -6.92 -8.23
N TYR A 6 -16.71 -6.53 -6.98
CA TYR A 6 -15.64 -6.29 -6.00
C TYR A 6 -15.16 -7.54 -5.27
N LYS A 7 -15.91 -8.64 -5.37
CA LYS A 7 -15.53 -9.91 -4.75
C LYS A 7 -14.16 -10.41 -5.23
N VAL A 8 -13.87 -10.27 -6.50
CA VAL A 8 -12.57 -10.66 -7.08
C VAL A 8 -11.43 -9.82 -6.50
N THR A 9 -11.68 -8.55 -6.19
CA THR A 9 -10.69 -7.68 -5.56
C THR A 9 -10.45 -8.09 -4.11
N GLU A 10 -11.50 -8.42 -3.37
CA GLU A 10 -11.40 -8.92 -1.99
C GLU A 10 -10.64 -10.23 -1.93
N GLU A 11 -10.97 -11.20 -2.79
CA GLU A 11 -10.25 -12.47 -2.89
C GLU A 11 -8.75 -12.27 -3.21
N PHE A 12 -8.41 -11.28 -4.05
CA PHE A 12 -7.02 -10.95 -4.32
C PHE A 12 -6.33 -10.32 -3.10
N GLU A 13 -7.01 -9.42 -2.38
CA GLU A 13 -6.52 -8.81 -1.14
C GLU A 13 -6.26 -9.87 -0.05
N GLU A 14 -7.17 -10.81 0.12
CA GLU A 14 -7.00 -11.96 1.04
C GLU A 14 -5.76 -12.78 0.68
N LYS A 15 -5.57 -13.10 -0.61
CA LYS A 15 -4.38 -13.85 -1.07
C LYS A 15 -3.08 -13.09 -0.89
N LEU A 16 -3.09 -11.75 -1.08
CA LEU A 16 -1.93 -10.92 -0.80
C LEU A 16 -1.60 -10.91 0.69
N ALA A 17 -2.60 -10.75 1.55
CA ALA A 17 -2.44 -10.76 2.99
C ALA A 17 -1.88 -12.11 3.47
N ASP A 18 -2.49 -13.23 3.05
CA ASP A 18 -2.04 -14.59 3.37
C ASP A 18 -0.57 -14.82 2.97
N TYR A 19 -0.21 -14.45 1.74
CA TYR A 19 1.14 -14.67 1.23
C TYR A 19 2.20 -13.83 1.94
N THR A 20 1.87 -12.58 2.23
CA THR A 20 2.83 -11.63 2.84
C THR A 20 2.88 -11.71 4.36
N GLY A 21 1.96 -12.44 4.99
CA GLY A 21 1.84 -12.54 6.45
C GLY A 21 1.24 -11.29 7.10
N SER A 22 0.61 -10.39 6.33
CA SER A 22 -0.12 -9.26 6.88
C SER A 22 -1.53 -9.66 7.28
N ARG A 23 -2.12 -8.94 8.22
CA ARG A 23 -3.52 -9.17 8.59
C ARG A 23 -4.49 -8.74 7.51
N PHE A 24 -4.16 -7.65 6.82
CA PHE A 24 -4.99 -7.06 5.76
C PHE A 24 -4.12 -6.59 4.60
N ALA A 25 -4.69 -6.63 3.40
CA ALA A 25 -4.18 -5.94 2.22
C ALA A 25 -5.29 -5.07 1.62
N VAL A 26 -4.94 -3.90 1.13
CA VAL A 26 -5.85 -3.00 0.40
C VAL A 26 -5.21 -2.66 -0.93
N THR A 27 -5.79 -3.13 -2.03
CA THR A 27 -5.28 -2.85 -3.38
C THR A 27 -5.65 -1.45 -3.85
N VAL A 28 -4.78 -0.84 -4.62
CA VAL A 28 -4.96 0.47 -5.25
C VAL A 28 -4.49 0.43 -6.70
N ASP A 29 -4.82 1.45 -7.47
CA ASP A 29 -4.49 1.55 -8.89
C ASP A 29 -2.98 1.68 -9.18
N ASN A 30 -2.19 2.16 -8.22
CA ASN A 30 -0.73 2.22 -8.29
C ASN A 30 -0.11 2.44 -6.90
N MET A 31 1.20 2.18 -6.78
CA MET A 31 1.90 2.32 -5.49
C MET A 31 2.07 3.77 -5.04
N SER A 32 2.15 4.74 -5.94
CA SER A 32 2.22 6.16 -5.54
C SER A 32 1.00 6.52 -4.72
N ASN A 33 -0.19 6.14 -5.16
CA ASN A 33 -1.42 6.33 -4.42
C ASN A 33 -1.47 5.51 -3.10
N ALA A 34 -0.84 4.33 -3.05
CA ALA A 34 -0.66 3.60 -1.79
C ALA A 34 0.17 4.40 -0.78
N LEU A 35 1.31 4.94 -1.22
CA LEU A 35 2.17 5.78 -0.38
C LEU A 35 1.44 7.05 0.09
N PHE A 36 0.75 7.73 -0.83
CA PHE A 36 -0.07 8.88 -0.49
C PHE A 36 -1.09 8.56 0.60
N LEU A 37 -1.91 7.53 0.41
CA LEU A 37 -2.95 7.16 1.38
C LEU A 37 -2.35 6.79 2.74
N ALA A 38 -1.26 6.03 2.77
CA ALA A 38 -0.60 5.63 4.01
C ALA A 38 -0.01 6.83 4.75
N LEU A 39 0.68 7.73 4.05
CA LEU A 39 1.23 8.96 4.62
C LEU A 39 0.13 9.92 5.08
N TYR A 40 -0.93 10.06 4.29
CA TYR A 40 -2.08 10.89 4.65
C TYR A 40 -2.76 10.37 5.92
N TYR A 41 -2.96 9.06 6.04
CA TYR A 41 -3.52 8.42 7.23
C TYR A 41 -2.65 8.69 8.46
N GLU A 42 -1.36 8.44 8.37
CA GLU A 42 -0.41 8.66 9.46
C GLU A 42 -0.34 10.14 9.89
N ASN A 43 -0.41 11.08 8.93
CA ASN A 43 -0.33 12.51 9.20
C ASN A 43 -1.64 13.10 9.71
N HIS A 44 -2.75 12.86 9.02
CA HIS A 44 -4.02 13.57 9.28
C HIS A 44 -4.98 12.82 10.19
N ILE A 45 -4.95 11.49 10.17
CA ILE A 45 -5.87 10.67 10.93
C ILE A 45 -5.25 10.24 12.26
N LYS A 46 -4.11 9.56 12.21
CA LYS A 46 -3.39 9.10 13.42
C LYS A 46 -2.56 10.20 14.08
N LYS A 47 -2.14 11.22 13.34
CA LYS A 47 -1.28 12.32 13.81
C LYS A 47 0.04 11.83 14.42
N ASN A 48 0.59 10.78 13.84
CA ASN A 48 1.81 10.13 14.31
C ASN A 48 3.08 10.84 13.80
N ILE A 49 3.00 11.56 12.67
CA ILE A 49 4.17 12.24 12.07
C ILE A 49 4.39 13.58 12.76
N LYS A 50 5.25 13.57 13.77
CA LYS A 50 5.60 14.79 14.53
C LYS A 50 6.46 15.72 13.68
N GLY A 51 6.18 17.03 13.77
CA GLY A 51 6.93 18.07 13.05
C GLY A 51 6.61 18.17 11.56
N GLY A 52 5.78 17.27 11.01
CA GLY A 52 5.34 17.33 9.63
C GLY A 52 6.47 17.14 8.60
N VAL A 53 7.57 16.48 8.98
CA VAL A 53 8.73 16.20 8.12
C VAL A 53 8.92 14.71 7.97
N VAL A 54 9.13 14.25 6.72
CA VAL A 54 9.44 12.86 6.39
C VAL A 54 10.72 12.81 5.56
N THR A 55 11.67 11.98 6.00
CA THR A 55 12.91 11.77 5.26
C THR A 55 12.74 10.63 4.25
N CYS A 56 13.36 10.78 3.07
CA CYS A 56 13.47 9.70 2.09
C CYS A 56 14.87 9.71 1.43
N PRO A 57 15.32 8.58 0.87
CA PRO A 57 16.61 8.51 0.20
C PRO A 57 16.67 9.45 -1.02
N LYS A 58 17.79 10.12 -1.25
CA LYS A 58 18.02 10.92 -2.47
C LYS A 58 17.82 10.13 -3.76
N ARG A 59 18.20 8.84 -3.74
CA ARG A 59 18.06 7.93 -4.88
C ARG A 59 16.83 7.05 -4.72
N THR A 60 15.65 7.66 -4.74
CA THR A 60 14.37 6.95 -4.76
C THR A 60 13.60 7.24 -6.04
N TYR A 61 12.48 6.55 -6.23
CA TYR A 61 11.60 6.82 -7.36
C TYR A 61 10.95 8.21 -7.21
N PRO A 62 10.86 9.02 -8.28
CA PRO A 62 10.43 10.43 -8.17
C PRO A 62 9.05 10.64 -7.52
N SER A 63 8.13 9.67 -7.59
CA SER A 63 6.84 9.81 -6.93
C SER A 63 6.94 9.82 -5.40
N VAL A 64 7.95 9.20 -4.80
CA VAL A 64 8.05 9.13 -3.33
C VAL A 64 8.08 10.52 -2.67
N PRO A 65 9.00 11.43 -3.01
CA PRO A 65 8.97 12.78 -2.48
C PRO A 65 7.70 13.55 -2.89
N CYS A 66 7.14 13.30 -4.06
CA CYS A 66 5.88 13.92 -4.47
C CYS A 66 4.73 13.53 -3.53
N GLU A 67 4.60 12.25 -3.19
CA GLU A 67 3.51 11.78 -2.33
C GLU A 67 3.68 12.21 -0.86
N ILE A 68 4.90 12.41 -0.39
CA ILE A 68 5.16 13.06 0.91
C ILE A 68 4.58 14.49 0.90
N ILE A 69 4.85 15.26 -0.16
CA ILE A 69 4.35 16.63 -0.30
C ILE A 69 2.81 16.64 -0.45
N HIS A 70 2.25 15.78 -1.29
CA HIS A 70 0.81 15.65 -1.48
C HIS A 70 0.07 15.29 -0.18
N ALA A 71 0.68 14.51 0.70
CA ALA A 71 0.16 14.20 2.02
C ALA A 71 0.25 15.37 3.02
N GLY A 72 0.67 16.57 2.59
CA GLY A 72 0.80 17.77 3.42
C GLY A 72 2.05 17.79 4.31
N LEU A 73 3.07 17.02 3.94
CA LEU A 73 4.31 16.87 4.68
C LEU A 73 5.47 17.58 3.97
N LYS A 74 6.51 17.90 4.72
CA LYS A 74 7.80 18.37 4.17
C LYS A 74 8.71 17.18 3.94
N VAL A 75 9.43 17.19 2.81
CA VAL A 75 10.41 16.17 2.48
C VAL A 75 11.83 16.64 2.85
N GLU A 76 12.59 15.75 3.47
CA GLU A 76 14.04 15.89 3.63
C GLU A 76 14.73 14.69 2.99
N PHE A 77 15.82 14.94 2.25
CA PHE A 77 16.56 13.87 1.59
C PHE A 77 17.73 13.41 2.44
N THR A 78 17.93 12.10 2.50
CA THR A 78 19.06 11.47 3.18
C THR A 78 20.00 10.82 2.17
N GLU A 79 21.32 10.83 2.47
CA GLU A 79 22.31 10.13 1.65
C GLU A 79 22.20 8.61 1.84
N ASP A 80 21.83 8.17 3.04
CA ASP A 80 21.79 6.78 3.43
C ASP A 80 20.39 6.18 3.35
N TYR A 81 20.31 4.96 2.89
CA TYR A 81 19.17 4.06 3.09
C TYR A 81 19.13 3.59 4.56
N LYS A 82 18.89 4.51 5.52
CA LYS A 82 18.68 4.09 6.91
C LYS A 82 17.38 3.30 7.02
N GLY A 83 17.50 2.04 7.31
CA GLY A 83 16.37 1.10 7.43
C GLY A 83 16.49 -0.14 6.57
N LEU A 84 17.47 -0.17 5.66
CA LEU A 84 17.88 -1.36 4.96
C LEU A 84 19.23 -1.79 5.51
N ASP A 85 19.23 -2.68 6.48
CA ASP A 85 20.47 -3.39 6.85
C ASP A 85 20.86 -4.29 5.67
N MET A 86 21.59 -3.69 4.73
CA MET A 86 22.07 -4.37 3.52
C MET A 86 23.02 -5.52 3.88
N GLU A 87 23.65 -5.47 5.06
CA GLU A 87 24.56 -6.51 5.55
C GLU A 87 23.81 -7.71 6.14
N LYS A 88 22.64 -7.50 6.75
CA LYS A 88 21.86 -8.57 7.37
C LYS A 88 20.82 -9.24 6.47
N GLY A 89 20.64 -8.76 5.23
CA GLY A 89 19.84 -9.43 4.22
C GLY A 89 18.32 -9.49 4.45
N THR A 90 17.81 -8.93 5.56
CA THR A 90 16.42 -9.12 6.01
C THR A 90 15.40 -8.21 5.34
N PHE A 91 15.81 -7.08 4.75
CA PHE A 91 14.88 -6.09 4.17
C PHE A 91 15.25 -5.60 2.77
N LYS A 92 15.96 -6.38 1.98
CA LYS A 92 16.28 -5.99 0.61
C LYS A 92 15.02 -5.67 -0.18
N GLY A 93 14.95 -4.44 -0.71
CA GLY A 93 13.84 -3.99 -1.55
C GLY A 93 12.69 -3.26 -0.82
N ALA A 94 12.83 -2.97 0.48
CA ALA A 94 11.92 -2.14 1.25
C ALA A 94 12.69 -1.16 2.15
N TYR A 95 12.13 0.04 2.38
CA TYR A 95 12.69 1.01 3.32
C TYR A 95 11.60 1.86 3.97
N GLN A 96 11.86 2.33 5.18
CA GLN A 96 10.96 3.17 5.95
C GLN A 96 11.03 4.63 5.48
N LEU A 97 9.91 5.29 5.42
CA LEU A 97 9.82 6.72 5.16
C LEU A 97 9.92 7.52 6.46
N GLY A 98 11.08 8.08 6.70
CA GLY A 98 11.37 8.86 7.90
C GLY A 98 11.04 8.12 9.19
N ASN A 99 10.36 8.82 10.11
CA ASN A 99 9.88 8.29 11.38
C ASN A 99 8.40 7.86 11.31
N SER A 100 7.86 7.66 10.11
CA SER A 100 6.49 7.16 9.93
C SER A 100 6.44 5.63 10.01
N ASN A 101 5.25 5.07 10.15
CA ASN A 101 5.05 3.62 10.01
C ASN A 101 4.92 3.17 8.54
N VAL A 102 5.21 4.06 7.58
CA VAL A 102 5.05 3.80 6.14
C VAL A 102 6.35 3.28 5.54
N TYR A 103 6.25 2.18 4.80
CA TYR A 103 7.38 1.55 4.10
C TYR A 103 7.15 1.55 2.59
N ASP A 104 8.13 2.04 1.84
CA ASP A 104 8.24 1.76 0.42
C ASP A 104 8.78 0.33 0.24
N SER A 105 7.96 -0.56 -0.26
CA SER A 105 8.29 -1.97 -0.51
C SER A 105 8.20 -2.30 -2.01
N ALA A 106 8.51 -1.31 -2.85
CA ALA A 106 8.36 -1.41 -4.30
C ALA A 106 9.13 -2.57 -4.94
N LEU A 107 10.26 -2.97 -4.36
CA LEU A 107 11.13 -4.03 -4.88
C LEU A 107 11.09 -5.31 -4.03
N ARG A 108 10.19 -5.40 -3.05
CA ARG A 108 10.04 -6.56 -2.19
C ARG A 108 8.65 -7.17 -2.34
N PHE A 109 8.61 -8.45 -2.66
CA PHE A 109 7.41 -9.27 -2.64
C PHE A 109 7.80 -10.71 -2.35
N THR A 110 7.73 -11.12 -1.09
CA THR A 110 8.11 -12.46 -0.61
C THR A 110 7.10 -12.94 0.43
N ALA A 111 7.06 -14.25 0.65
CA ALA A 111 6.29 -14.82 1.75
C ALA A 111 6.73 -14.22 3.09
N ASP A 112 5.78 -14.03 3.99
CA ASP A 112 5.98 -13.58 5.37
C ASP A 112 6.83 -12.29 5.51
N MET A 113 6.73 -11.39 4.53
CA MET A 113 7.53 -10.16 4.49
C MET A 113 7.01 -9.04 5.37
N TYR A 114 5.79 -9.17 5.89
CA TYR A 114 5.12 -8.08 6.58
C TYR A 114 5.80 -7.72 7.91
N LEU A 115 5.91 -6.44 8.19
CA LEU A 115 6.40 -5.88 9.44
C LEU A 115 5.24 -5.42 10.31
N ASN A 116 5.08 -6.02 11.47
CA ASN A 116 4.01 -5.69 12.40
C ASN A 116 4.00 -4.18 12.75
N GLY A 117 2.81 -3.59 12.77
CA GLY A 117 2.61 -2.18 13.09
C GLY A 117 2.97 -1.22 11.95
N SER A 118 3.22 -1.72 10.75
CA SER A 118 3.57 -0.89 9.59
C SER A 118 2.45 -0.79 8.56
N HIS A 119 2.64 0.15 7.62
CA HIS A 119 1.91 0.25 6.36
C HIS A 119 2.89 0.04 5.22
N MET A 120 3.02 -1.22 4.73
CA MET A 120 3.95 -1.55 3.65
C MET A 120 3.27 -1.37 2.29
N CYS A 121 3.82 -0.49 1.46
CA CYS A 121 3.27 -0.18 0.14
C CYS A 121 3.96 -1.00 -0.94
N LEU A 122 3.19 -1.78 -1.69
CA LEU A 122 3.64 -2.66 -2.76
C LEU A 122 3.42 -2.05 -4.14
N SER A 123 4.31 -2.37 -5.08
CA SER A 123 4.15 -2.02 -6.49
C SER A 123 4.07 -3.26 -7.36
N PHE A 124 3.07 -3.31 -8.21
CA PHE A 124 2.87 -4.36 -9.21
C PHE A 124 3.20 -3.89 -10.64
N THR A 125 3.72 -2.65 -10.77
CA THR A 125 4.02 -2.02 -12.06
C THR A 125 5.51 -2.11 -12.36
N GLY A 126 5.85 -2.57 -13.56
CA GLY A 126 7.22 -2.54 -14.09
C GLY A 126 7.88 -3.90 -14.25
N PRO A 127 8.95 -3.96 -15.11
CA PRO A 127 9.56 -5.21 -15.53
C PRO A 127 10.39 -5.90 -14.44
N TYR A 128 10.86 -5.14 -13.45
CA TYR A 128 11.79 -5.63 -12.40
C TYR A 128 11.08 -6.13 -11.14
N LYS A 129 9.73 -6.20 -11.14
CA LYS A 129 8.96 -6.68 -9.99
C LYS A 129 8.91 -8.20 -9.97
N HIS A 130 8.91 -8.78 -8.78
CA HIS A 130 8.68 -10.23 -8.61
C HIS A 130 7.26 -10.61 -8.99
N PHE A 131 6.29 -9.79 -8.56
CA PHE A 131 4.88 -9.92 -8.93
C PHE A 131 4.51 -8.80 -9.90
N LYS A 132 4.04 -9.14 -11.11
CA LYS A 132 3.88 -8.20 -12.23
C LYS A 132 2.43 -8.15 -12.71
N LEU A 133 1.80 -7.01 -12.46
CA LEU A 133 0.62 -6.57 -13.20
C LEU A 133 1.06 -5.42 -14.14
N SER A 134 0.22 -5.06 -15.09
CA SER A 134 0.49 -3.90 -15.97
C SER A 134 0.48 -2.59 -15.16
N LYS A 135 -0.38 -2.50 -14.15
CA LYS A 135 -0.52 -1.41 -13.20
C LYS A 135 -1.03 -1.98 -11.87
N GLY A 136 -0.90 -1.21 -10.79
CA GLY A 136 -1.44 -1.60 -9.48
C GLY A 136 -0.43 -1.47 -8.36
N GLY A 137 -0.97 -1.45 -7.15
CA GLY A 137 -0.25 -1.47 -5.90
C GLY A 137 -1.14 -2.01 -4.78
N ALA A 138 -0.58 -2.13 -3.59
CA ALA A 138 -1.34 -2.46 -2.40
C ALA A 138 -0.71 -1.85 -1.15
N ILE A 139 -1.50 -1.71 -0.10
CA ILE A 139 -1.06 -1.38 1.26
C ILE A 139 -1.30 -2.62 2.12
N LEU A 140 -0.25 -3.12 2.75
CA LEU A 140 -0.32 -4.16 3.77
C LEU A 140 -0.40 -3.50 5.15
N THR A 141 -1.27 -3.99 6.02
CA THR A 141 -1.42 -3.47 7.38
C THR A 141 -2.01 -4.51 8.33
N ASP A 142 -1.75 -4.38 9.63
CA ASP A 142 -2.42 -5.13 10.71
C ASP A 142 -3.39 -4.24 11.51
N ASP A 143 -3.38 -2.92 11.28
CA ASP A 143 -4.30 -1.95 11.90
C ASP A 143 -5.68 -2.02 11.22
N VAL A 144 -6.68 -2.49 11.98
CA VAL A 144 -8.06 -2.63 11.49
C VAL A 144 -8.72 -1.28 11.16
N ASP A 145 -8.35 -0.21 11.87
CA ASP A 145 -8.90 1.13 11.61
C ASP A 145 -8.29 1.72 10.34
N ALA A 146 -6.98 1.51 10.13
CA ALA A 146 -6.30 1.85 8.89
C ALA A 146 -6.90 1.10 7.70
N TYR A 147 -7.10 -0.22 7.83
CA TYR A 147 -7.73 -1.04 6.81
C TYR A 147 -9.10 -0.50 6.39
N ARG A 148 -9.99 -0.24 7.37
CA ARG A 148 -11.33 0.32 7.11
C ARG A 148 -11.26 1.69 6.44
N TRP A 149 -10.32 2.51 6.89
CA TRP A 149 -10.12 3.84 6.31
C TRP A 149 -9.60 3.75 4.87
N PHE A 150 -8.58 2.93 4.59
CA PHE A 150 -8.03 2.76 3.23
C PHE A 150 -9.05 2.21 2.24
N LYS A 151 -9.87 1.25 2.65
CA LYS A 151 -10.96 0.71 1.81
C LYS A 151 -11.90 1.81 1.33
N ARG A 152 -12.27 2.73 2.21
CA ARG A 152 -13.12 3.87 1.89
C ARG A 152 -12.36 4.95 1.13
N ALA A 153 -11.16 5.31 1.60
CA ALA A 153 -10.35 6.37 1.02
C ALA A 153 -10.06 6.15 -0.46
N ARG A 154 -9.70 4.92 -0.86
CA ARG A 154 -9.45 4.57 -2.27
C ARG A 154 -10.71 4.63 -3.15
N TYR A 155 -11.90 4.64 -2.56
CA TYR A 155 -13.20 4.58 -3.24
C TYR A 155 -14.02 5.85 -3.00
N SER A 156 -13.41 7.01 -3.14
CA SER A 156 -14.04 8.33 -2.98
C SER A 156 -14.69 8.56 -1.60
N GLY A 157 -14.18 7.92 -0.54
CA GLY A 157 -14.75 7.99 0.81
C GLY A 157 -15.99 7.11 1.02
N ARG A 158 -16.43 6.40 -0.02
CA ARG A 158 -17.65 5.59 0.02
C ARG A 158 -17.45 4.28 0.79
N ARG A 159 -18.56 3.80 1.33
CA ARG A 159 -18.70 2.43 1.84
C ARG A 159 -19.07 1.49 0.69
N GLU A 160 -18.87 0.20 0.89
CA GLU A 160 -19.31 -0.85 -0.04
C GLU A 160 -20.81 -1.16 0.18
N LEU A 161 -21.61 -0.11 0.19
CA LEU A 161 -23.07 -0.14 0.34
C LEU A 161 -23.75 0.39 -0.92
N SER A 162 -25.07 0.18 -1.01
CA SER A 162 -25.84 0.86 -2.06
C SER A 162 -25.76 2.37 -1.90
N TYR A 163 -25.91 3.10 -3.01
CA TYR A 163 -25.82 4.57 -3.01
C TYR A 163 -26.77 5.23 -2.01
N HIS A 164 -27.94 4.65 -1.81
CA HIS A 164 -28.97 5.19 -0.91
C HIS A 164 -28.71 4.92 0.58
N GLU A 165 -27.80 4.01 0.89
CA GLU A 165 -27.44 3.61 2.26
C GLU A 165 -26.14 4.24 2.72
N ASP A 166 -25.40 4.90 1.82
CA ASP A 166 -24.12 5.54 2.13
C ASP A 166 -24.34 6.97 2.63
N ASN A 167 -23.69 7.33 3.72
CA ASN A 167 -23.80 8.65 4.35
C ASN A 167 -22.87 9.70 3.73
N PHE A 168 -21.93 9.30 2.87
CA PHE A 168 -20.91 10.17 2.26
C PHE A 168 -20.20 11.08 3.27
N ASP A 169 -19.82 10.52 4.42
CA ASP A 169 -19.28 11.22 5.58
C ASP A 169 -17.76 11.28 5.62
N MET A 170 -17.08 10.89 4.52
CA MET A 170 -15.63 10.83 4.43
C MET A 170 -15.13 11.31 3.07
N ILE A 171 -14.08 12.13 3.08
CA ILE A 171 -13.34 12.49 1.87
C ILE A 171 -12.47 11.31 1.45
N GLY A 172 -12.42 11.05 0.14
CA GLY A 172 -11.58 10.01 -0.43
C GLY A 172 -11.21 10.32 -1.88
N TRP A 173 -10.55 9.37 -2.51
CA TRP A 173 -10.00 9.47 -3.85
C TRP A 173 -10.47 8.30 -4.72
N ASN A 174 -10.41 8.45 -6.02
CA ASN A 174 -10.72 7.40 -6.98
C ASN A 174 -9.45 6.61 -7.33
N PHE A 175 -8.97 5.80 -6.39
CA PHE A 175 -7.71 5.06 -6.45
C PHE A 175 -7.87 3.54 -6.40
N TYR A 176 -9.08 3.03 -6.57
CA TYR A 176 -9.32 1.59 -6.50
C TYR A 176 -8.66 0.83 -7.67
N MET A 177 -8.23 -0.38 -7.40
CA MET A 177 -7.76 -1.29 -8.45
C MET A 177 -8.93 -1.77 -9.30
N MET A 178 -8.74 -1.80 -10.61
CA MET A 178 -9.74 -2.36 -11.53
C MET A 178 -9.92 -3.86 -11.27
N PRO A 179 -11.17 -4.37 -11.23
CA PRO A 179 -11.44 -5.80 -10.97
C PRO A 179 -10.74 -6.75 -11.95
N GLU A 180 -10.54 -6.34 -13.20
CA GLU A 180 -9.81 -7.12 -14.22
C GLU A 180 -8.34 -7.32 -13.84
N LEU A 181 -7.71 -6.29 -13.24
CA LEU A 181 -6.34 -6.41 -12.73
C LEU A 181 -6.28 -7.30 -11.48
N ALA A 182 -7.27 -7.21 -10.61
CA ALA A 182 -7.38 -8.09 -9.44
C ALA A 182 -7.56 -9.55 -9.86
N ALA A 183 -8.42 -9.83 -10.84
CA ALA A 183 -8.60 -11.18 -11.41
C ALA A 183 -7.29 -11.74 -11.99
N ARG A 184 -6.55 -10.92 -12.74
CA ARG A 184 -5.22 -11.30 -13.22
C ARG A 184 -4.25 -11.54 -12.06
N GLY A 185 -4.32 -10.73 -11.01
CA GLY A 185 -3.54 -10.89 -9.79
C GLY A 185 -3.78 -12.23 -9.14
N LEU A 186 -5.04 -12.64 -8.98
CA LEU A 186 -5.41 -13.95 -8.42
C LEU A 186 -4.82 -15.11 -9.22
N LEU A 187 -4.92 -15.06 -10.56
CA LEU A 187 -4.34 -16.10 -11.42
C LEU A 187 -2.83 -16.21 -11.22
N LEU A 188 -2.12 -15.09 -11.13
CA LEU A 188 -0.68 -15.06 -10.90
C LEU A 188 -0.31 -15.55 -9.50
N MET A 189 -1.06 -15.18 -8.46
CA MET A 189 -0.85 -15.68 -7.09
C MET A 189 -0.94 -17.21 -7.02
N GLY A 190 -1.87 -17.82 -7.75
CA GLY A 190 -1.96 -19.27 -7.85
C GLY A 190 -0.70 -19.96 -8.41
N GLN A 191 0.15 -19.23 -9.13
CA GLN A 191 1.45 -19.74 -9.59
C GLN A 191 2.53 -19.58 -8.52
N PHE A 192 2.48 -18.51 -7.71
CA PHE A 192 3.42 -18.29 -6.61
C PHE A 192 3.34 -19.38 -5.54
N TYR A 193 2.14 -19.85 -5.19
CA TYR A 193 1.94 -20.95 -4.23
C TYR A 193 2.38 -22.34 -4.75
N LYS A 194 2.63 -22.51 -6.06
CA LYS A 194 3.09 -23.77 -6.64
C LYS A 194 4.61 -23.90 -6.72
N ILE A 195 5.33 -22.82 -6.45
CA ILE A 195 6.80 -22.75 -6.58
C ILE A 195 7.48 -22.82 -5.19
N GLY A 196 6.72 -22.75 -4.10
CA GLY A 196 7.16 -22.99 -2.73
C GLY A 196 6.73 -24.37 -2.29
#